data_4fda7fe97b90a3aa428f818cdcb731c4
#
_entry.id   4fda7fe97b90a3aa428f818cdcb731c4
#
_cell.length_a   1.000
_cell.length_b   1.000
_cell.length_c   1.000
_cell.angle_alpha   90.00
_cell.angle_beta   90.00
_cell.angle_gamma   90.00
#
_symmetry.space_group_name_H-M   'P 1'
#
loop_
_entity.id
_entity.type
_entity.pdbx_description
1 polymer ?
#
loop_
_entity_poly.entity_id
_entity_poly.type
_entity_poly.pdbx_seq_one_letter_code
_entity_poly.pdbx_strand_id
1 'polypeptide(L)'
;TVDDRSGKAVCKAKLQEELGLEVRDDRPLMVMVTRLTRQKGMDLVMYALDRILSGGVQVAVLGTGDRDYEDGLRYFQDKYPGTMAARIEFDPALSQRMYSAADMFLMPSKFEPCGLSQIIAMRYGTLPIVRETGGLKDTVIPYNEFTGEGTGFSFSNFNGDEMGDAVFRAARLFWDNREAWNQLVTQAMSQDFSWTRSADKYLDLYFFMHPEIERPAAVVDEPVVVAEPEPKAEPVVEAPAAAETLAAAEEPKAEEKPAAKPAAKKTTTRKTTAKKATTTKAATTKTTAAK
;
A
#
# COMPACT_ATOMS: atom_id res chain seq x y z
N THR A 1 -12.90 -15.29 -4.82
CA THR A 1 -12.54 -15.94 -6.10
C THR A 1 -12.98 -15.09 -7.28
N VAL A 2 -12.60 -15.46 -8.50
CA VAL A 2 -13.03 -14.77 -9.73
C VAL A 2 -14.54 -14.92 -9.95
N ASP A 3 -15.09 -16.07 -9.54
CA ASP A 3 -16.49 -16.40 -9.69
C ASP A 3 -17.38 -15.87 -8.56
N ASP A 4 -16.79 -15.63 -7.38
CA ASP A 4 -17.48 -15.05 -6.23
C ASP A 4 -16.63 -13.95 -5.58
N ARG A 5 -17.06 -12.72 -5.78
CA ARG A 5 -16.45 -11.50 -5.24
C ARG A 5 -17.33 -10.80 -4.21
N SER A 6 -18.39 -11.45 -3.74
CA SER A 6 -19.35 -10.88 -2.79
C SER A 6 -18.71 -10.39 -1.48
N GLY A 7 -17.65 -11.09 -1.04
CA GLY A 7 -16.90 -10.71 0.15
C GLY A 7 -16.11 -9.41 0.04
N LYS A 8 -15.82 -8.92 -1.19
CA LYS A 8 -14.96 -7.73 -1.36
C LYS A 8 -15.58 -6.46 -0.79
N ALA A 9 -16.87 -6.25 -0.97
CA ALA A 9 -17.60 -5.12 -0.40
C ALA A 9 -17.59 -5.15 1.15
N VAL A 10 -17.73 -6.33 1.73
CA VAL A 10 -17.64 -6.52 3.20
C VAL A 10 -16.23 -6.23 3.70
N CYS A 11 -15.19 -6.70 3.00
CA CYS A 11 -13.80 -6.40 3.34
C CYS A 11 -13.52 -4.89 3.27
N LYS A 12 -14.03 -4.20 2.23
CA LYS A 12 -13.88 -2.75 2.07
C LYS A 12 -14.51 -1.99 3.24
N ALA A 13 -15.76 -2.27 3.57
CA ALA A 13 -16.45 -1.62 4.69
C ALA A 13 -15.70 -1.81 6.01
N LYS A 14 -15.28 -3.05 6.32
CA LYS A 14 -14.52 -3.35 7.53
C LYS A 14 -13.17 -2.64 7.59
N LEU A 15 -12.44 -2.56 6.47
CA LEU A 15 -11.18 -1.84 6.43
C LEU A 15 -11.38 -0.34 6.61
N GLN A 16 -12.43 0.23 6.00
CA GLN A 16 -12.77 1.64 6.18
C GLN A 16 -13.06 1.94 7.66
N GLU A 17 -13.84 1.12 8.34
CA GLU A 17 -14.09 1.22 9.80
C GLU A 17 -12.79 1.12 10.62
N GLU A 18 -11.96 0.10 10.35
CA GLU A 18 -10.68 -0.14 11.05
C GLU A 18 -9.72 1.04 10.92
N LEU A 19 -9.69 1.67 9.74
CA LEU A 19 -8.79 2.78 9.44
C LEU A 19 -9.37 4.16 9.81
N GLY A 20 -10.63 4.24 10.24
CA GLY A 20 -11.31 5.50 10.52
C GLY A 20 -11.68 6.29 9.27
N LEU A 21 -11.84 5.62 8.14
CA LEU A 21 -12.36 6.21 6.91
C LEU A 21 -13.90 6.21 6.94
N GLU A 22 -14.52 7.11 6.16
CA GLU A 22 -15.95 7.03 5.91
C GLU A 22 -16.30 5.72 5.21
N VAL A 23 -17.29 4.99 5.72
CA VAL A 23 -17.77 3.75 5.09
C VAL A 23 -18.60 4.11 3.87
N ARG A 24 -17.99 3.98 2.69
CA ARG A 24 -18.55 4.38 1.40
C ARG A 24 -18.23 3.34 0.32
N ASP A 25 -19.25 2.77 -0.28
CA ASP A 25 -19.12 1.84 -1.42
C ASP A 25 -19.01 2.56 -2.77
N ASP A 26 -19.55 3.76 -2.85
CA ASP A 26 -19.55 4.64 -4.01
C ASP A 26 -18.23 5.41 -4.22
N ARG A 27 -17.33 5.44 -3.24
CA ARG A 27 -15.99 6.01 -3.36
C ARG A 27 -14.95 4.92 -3.59
N PRO A 28 -14.08 5.04 -4.62
CA PRO A 28 -12.99 4.10 -4.79
C PRO A 28 -11.98 4.24 -3.64
N LEU A 29 -11.58 3.11 -3.06
CA LEU A 29 -10.54 3.02 -2.05
C LEU A 29 -9.22 2.63 -2.73
N MET A 30 -8.26 3.54 -2.74
CA MET A 30 -6.90 3.33 -3.23
C MET A 30 -5.96 3.05 -2.07
N VAL A 31 -5.14 2.02 -2.19
CA VAL A 31 -4.16 1.68 -1.15
C VAL A 31 -2.74 1.64 -1.68
N MET A 32 -1.79 1.88 -0.78
CA MET A 32 -0.36 1.65 -0.97
C MET A 32 0.19 0.84 0.21
N VAL A 33 0.95 -0.21 -0.09
CA VAL A 33 1.69 -1.00 0.90
C VAL A 33 3.15 -1.03 0.45
N THR A 34 4.01 -0.20 1.07
CA THR A 34 5.36 0.00 0.55
C THR A 34 6.28 0.67 1.56
N ARG A 35 7.59 0.61 1.31
CA ARG A 35 8.54 1.49 1.99
C ARG A 35 8.32 2.94 1.53
N LEU A 36 8.27 3.87 2.47
CA LEU A 36 8.02 5.29 2.19
C LEU A 36 9.32 5.98 1.76
N THR A 37 9.72 5.74 0.51
CA THR A 37 10.97 6.26 -0.05
C THR A 37 10.73 6.88 -1.43
N ARG A 38 11.66 7.73 -1.86
CA ARG A 38 11.62 8.31 -3.21
C ARG A 38 11.68 7.26 -4.32
N GLN A 39 12.36 6.13 -4.09
CA GLN A 39 12.39 5.02 -5.05
C GLN A 39 10.98 4.46 -5.32
N LYS A 40 10.13 4.45 -4.30
CA LYS A 40 8.75 3.98 -4.40
C LYS A 40 7.77 5.05 -4.89
N GLY A 41 8.29 6.22 -5.29
CA GLY A 41 7.50 7.31 -5.88
C GLY A 41 6.74 8.16 -4.87
N MET A 42 7.20 8.18 -3.61
CA MET A 42 6.52 8.98 -2.58
C MET A 42 6.55 10.48 -2.87
N ASP A 43 7.54 10.98 -3.60
CA ASP A 43 7.57 12.36 -4.08
C ASP A 43 6.42 12.68 -5.04
N LEU A 44 6.06 11.74 -5.93
CA LEU A 44 4.90 11.89 -6.82
C LEU A 44 3.58 11.84 -6.02
N VAL A 45 3.53 10.95 -5.03
CA VAL A 45 2.35 10.81 -4.14
C VAL A 45 2.13 12.10 -3.38
N MET A 46 3.15 12.65 -2.70
CA MET A 46 3.04 13.91 -1.97
C MET A 46 2.56 15.07 -2.86
N TYR A 47 3.03 15.12 -4.10
CA TYR A 47 2.64 16.14 -5.07
C TYR A 47 1.14 16.04 -5.46
N ALA A 48 0.65 14.82 -5.74
CA ALA A 48 -0.69 14.62 -6.29
C ALA A 48 -1.78 14.36 -5.22
N LEU A 49 -1.40 14.08 -3.97
CA LEU A 49 -2.31 13.55 -2.95
C LEU A 49 -3.46 14.51 -2.62
N ASP A 50 -3.19 15.82 -2.57
CA ASP A 50 -4.23 16.83 -2.33
C ASP A 50 -5.32 16.79 -3.41
N ARG A 51 -4.91 16.71 -4.68
CA ARG A 51 -5.82 16.60 -5.83
C ARG A 51 -6.61 15.28 -5.79
N ILE A 52 -5.98 14.18 -5.42
CA ILE A 52 -6.60 12.85 -5.37
C ILE A 52 -7.68 12.81 -4.28
N LEU A 53 -7.35 13.28 -3.07
CA LEU A 53 -8.26 13.28 -1.93
C LEU A 53 -9.44 14.23 -2.12
N SER A 54 -9.17 15.46 -2.57
CA SER A 54 -10.24 16.43 -2.90
C SER A 54 -11.10 15.99 -4.09
N GLY A 55 -10.58 15.13 -4.96
CA GLY A 55 -11.28 14.53 -6.09
C GLY A 55 -12.18 13.35 -5.74
N GLY A 56 -12.31 12.98 -4.46
CA GLY A 56 -13.27 11.98 -3.99
C GLY A 56 -12.74 10.54 -3.89
N VAL A 57 -11.44 10.32 -4.09
CA VAL A 57 -10.80 9.02 -3.88
C VAL A 57 -10.36 8.89 -2.42
N GLN A 58 -10.74 7.80 -1.77
CA GLN A 58 -10.19 7.47 -0.44
C GLN A 58 -8.81 6.83 -0.59
N VAL A 59 -7.90 7.18 0.32
CA VAL A 59 -6.52 6.68 0.26
C VAL A 59 -6.09 6.11 1.61
N ALA A 60 -5.50 4.92 1.59
CA ALA A 60 -4.85 4.34 2.76
C ALA A 60 -3.41 3.93 2.42
N VAL A 61 -2.46 4.32 3.25
CA VAL A 61 -1.04 4.02 3.07
C VAL A 61 -0.53 3.25 4.28
N LEU A 62 0.14 2.13 4.04
CA LEU A 62 0.82 1.31 5.06
C LEU A 62 2.30 1.22 4.71
N GLY A 63 3.15 1.59 5.66
CA GLY A 63 4.60 1.42 5.53
C GLY A 63 5.39 2.38 6.40
N THR A 64 6.70 2.22 6.37
CA THR A 64 7.67 3.07 7.06
C THR A 64 8.76 3.50 6.08
N GLY A 65 9.47 4.62 6.39
CA GLY A 65 10.55 5.07 5.53
C GLY A 65 11.15 6.41 5.92
N ASP A 66 11.27 7.30 4.93
CA ASP A 66 11.84 8.63 5.14
C ASP A 66 10.85 9.49 5.94
N ARG A 67 11.33 10.15 6.97
CA ARG A 67 10.52 10.92 7.92
C ARG A 67 9.66 12.00 7.27
N ASP A 68 10.20 12.67 6.24
CA ASP A 68 9.46 13.72 5.54
C ASP A 68 8.18 13.18 4.88
N TYR A 69 8.22 11.95 4.36
CA TYR A 69 7.03 11.29 3.79
C TYR A 69 6.07 10.80 4.88
N GLU A 70 6.60 10.27 5.98
CA GLU A 70 5.76 9.87 7.12
C GLU A 70 4.99 11.06 7.70
N ASP A 71 5.67 12.17 7.93
CA ASP A 71 5.07 13.39 8.48
C ASP A 71 4.11 14.03 7.46
N GLY A 72 4.44 13.98 6.17
CA GLY A 72 3.55 14.42 5.09
C GLY A 72 2.25 13.61 5.03
N LEU A 73 2.31 12.29 5.18
CA LEU A 73 1.11 11.43 5.20
C LEU A 73 0.23 11.71 6.43
N ARG A 74 0.83 11.93 7.61
CA ARG A 74 0.09 12.34 8.84
C ARG A 74 -0.61 13.67 8.62
N TYR A 75 0.08 14.65 8.02
CA TYR A 75 -0.53 15.93 7.68
C TYR A 75 -1.76 15.78 6.77
N PHE A 76 -1.67 14.93 5.73
CA PHE A 76 -2.81 14.69 4.85
C PHE A 76 -3.95 13.94 5.54
N GLN A 77 -3.66 13.02 6.46
CA GLN A 77 -4.68 12.37 7.28
C GLN A 77 -5.44 13.39 8.14
N ASP A 78 -4.72 14.31 8.78
CA ASP A 78 -5.34 15.36 9.60
C ASP A 78 -6.14 16.36 8.74
N LYS A 79 -5.66 16.64 7.52
CA LYS A 79 -6.34 17.56 6.58
C LYS A 79 -7.59 16.95 5.96
N TYR A 80 -7.61 15.62 5.75
CA TYR A 80 -8.70 14.90 5.09
C TYR A 80 -9.25 13.77 5.97
N PRO A 81 -9.85 14.09 7.15
CA PRO A 81 -10.39 13.08 8.04
C PRO A 81 -11.50 12.27 7.33
N GLY A 82 -11.52 10.96 7.56
CA GLY A 82 -12.46 10.05 6.89
C GLY A 82 -12.18 9.76 5.41
N THR A 83 -11.19 10.41 4.80
CA THR A 83 -10.81 10.19 3.40
C THR A 83 -9.39 9.66 3.25
N MET A 84 -8.48 10.02 4.18
CA MET A 84 -7.09 9.57 4.21
C MET A 84 -6.78 8.83 5.50
N ALA A 85 -6.08 7.69 5.38
CA ALA A 85 -5.51 6.96 6.51
C ALA A 85 -4.03 6.65 6.27
N ALA A 86 -3.18 6.98 7.24
CA ALA A 86 -1.75 6.68 7.24
C ALA A 86 -1.42 5.73 8.41
N ARG A 87 -0.93 4.53 8.07
CA ARG A 87 -0.42 3.55 9.03
C ARG A 87 1.09 3.47 8.87
N ILE A 88 1.80 4.18 9.75
CA ILE A 88 3.27 4.29 9.70
C ILE A 88 3.85 3.16 10.54
N GLU A 89 3.77 1.96 10.00
CA GLU A 89 4.16 0.73 10.67
C GLU A 89 4.41 -0.40 9.66
N PHE A 90 4.98 -1.51 10.13
CA PHE A 90 5.08 -2.75 9.37
C PHE A 90 4.06 -3.75 9.93
N ASP A 91 2.95 -3.93 9.24
CA ASP A 91 1.88 -4.87 9.60
C ASP A 91 1.50 -5.76 8.41
N PRO A 92 2.02 -7.01 8.36
CA PRO A 92 1.65 -7.96 7.32
C PRO A 92 0.18 -8.35 7.31
N ALA A 93 -0.47 -8.41 8.47
CA ALA A 93 -1.88 -8.76 8.57
C ALA A 93 -2.77 -7.64 8.01
N LEU A 94 -2.47 -6.38 8.34
CA LEU A 94 -3.14 -5.22 7.74
C LEU A 94 -2.90 -5.16 6.23
N SER A 95 -1.69 -5.46 5.75
CA SER A 95 -1.41 -5.46 4.31
C SER A 95 -2.32 -6.42 3.55
N GLN A 96 -2.58 -7.63 4.06
CA GLN A 96 -3.50 -8.59 3.45
C GLN A 96 -4.94 -8.05 3.43
N ARG A 97 -5.39 -7.42 4.51
CA ARG A 97 -6.70 -6.77 4.55
C ARG A 97 -6.79 -5.63 3.55
N MET A 98 -5.73 -4.84 3.37
CA MET A 98 -5.69 -3.77 2.37
C MET A 98 -5.78 -4.31 0.94
N TYR A 99 -5.05 -5.38 0.58
CA TYR A 99 -5.19 -6.02 -0.72
C TYR A 99 -6.60 -6.55 -0.97
N SER A 100 -7.22 -7.17 0.04
CA SER A 100 -8.55 -7.78 -0.12
C SER A 100 -9.68 -6.74 -0.20
N ALA A 101 -9.51 -5.59 0.43
CA ALA A 101 -10.55 -4.57 0.58
C ALA A 101 -10.51 -3.47 -0.48
N ALA A 102 -9.33 -3.14 -1.00
CA ALA A 102 -9.18 -1.99 -1.88
C ALA A 102 -9.75 -2.20 -3.28
N ASP A 103 -10.13 -1.11 -3.93
CA ASP A 103 -10.50 -1.08 -5.34
C ASP A 103 -9.26 -0.90 -6.22
N MET A 104 -8.31 -0.07 -5.77
CA MET A 104 -7.11 0.32 -6.50
C MET A 104 -5.86 0.13 -5.65
N PHE A 105 -4.75 -0.23 -6.30
CA PHE A 105 -3.43 -0.37 -5.68
C PHE A 105 -2.39 0.47 -6.40
N LEU A 106 -1.82 1.47 -5.75
CA LEU A 106 -0.90 2.42 -6.37
C LEU A 106 0.57 2.00 -6.20
N MET A 107 1.31 1.90 -7.32
CA MET A 107 2.75 1.61 -7.37
C MET A 107 3.50 2.55 -8.32
N PRO A 108 3.78 3.80 -7.94
CA PRO A 108 4.42 4.79 -8.80
C PRO A 108 5.95 4.69 -8.75
N SER A 109 6.49 3.51 -8.64
CA SER A 109 7.93 3.27 -8.41
C SER A 109 8.79 3.88 -9.52
N LYS A 110 9.88 4.55 -9.12
CA LYS A 110 10.91 5.02 -10.04
C LYS A 110 11.63 3.86 -10.72
N PHE A 111 11.82 2.78 -9.99
CA PHE A 111 12.43 1.54 -10.45
C PHE A 111 11.85 0.35 -9.68
N GLU A 112 11.38 -0.68 -10.41
CA GLU A 112 10.81 -1.90 -9.83
C GLU A 112 11.19 -3.09 -10.71
N PRO A 113 12.22 -3.88 -10.36
CA PRO A 113 12.71 -4.97 -11.20
C PRO A 113 11.64 -6.02 -11.50
N CYS A 114 10.89 -6.41 -10.50
CA CYS A 114 9.82 -7.41 -10.61
C CYS A 114 8.49 -6.85 -10.07
N GLY A 115 8.44 -6.59 -8.76
CA GLY A 115 7.22 -6.29 -8.03
C GLY A 115 6.38 -7.55 -7.79
N LEU A 116 5.89 -7.70 -6.56
CA LEU A 116 4.92 -8.76 -6.21
C LEU A 116 3.57 -8.17 -5.84
N SER A 117 3.57 -6.95 -5.31
CA SER A 117 2.37 -6.31 -4.78
C SER A 117 1.28 -6.12 -5.82
N GLN A 118 1.62 -5.78 -7.08
CA GLN A 118 0.65 -5.67 -8.17
C GLN A 118 0.03 -7.02 -8.52
N ILE A 119 0.82 -8.10 -8.47
CA ILE A 119 0.34 -9.46 -8.74
C ILE A 119 -0.61 -9.91 -7.64
N ILE A 120 -0.23 -9.66 -6.38
CA ILE A 120 -1.07 -9.94 -5.20
C ILE A 120 -2.38 -9.12 -5.31
N ALA A 121 -2.29 -7.82 -5.60
CA ALA A 121 -3.45 -6.96 -5.76
C ALA A 121 -4.41 -7.49 -6.83
N MET A 122 -3.91 -7.86 -8.02
CA MET A 122 -4.72 -8.45 -9.09
C MET A 122 -5.41 -9.73 -8.62
N ARG A 123 -4.72 -10.61 -7.89
CA ARG A 123 -5.32 -11.84 -7.36
C ARG A 123 -6.48 -11.58 -6.41
N TYR A 124 -6.44 -10.49 -5.65
CA TYR A 124 -7.53 -10.05 -4.77
C TYR A 124 -8.59 -9.18 -5.47
N GLY A 125 -8.49 -8.99 -6.78
CA GLY A 125 -9.42 -8.15 -7.55
C GLY A 125 -9.27 -6.66 -7.26
N THR A 126 -8.07 -6.24 -6.84
CA THR A 126 -7.68 -4.85 -6.65
C THR A 126 -6.85 -4.41 -7.84
N LEU A 127 -7.32 -3.41 -8.59
CA LEU A 127 -6.69 -3.02 -9.85
C LEU A 127 -5.43 -2.18 -9.60
N PRO A 128 -4.27 -2.61 -10.13
CA PRO A 128 -3.03 -1.86 -9.98
C PRO A 128 -3.01 -0.60 -10.86
N ILE A 129 -2.45 0.48 -10.31
CA ILE A 129 -2.08 1.70 -11.02
C ILE A 129 -0.57 1.84 -10.90
N VAL A 130 0.14 1.66 -12.00
CA VAL A 130 1.59 1.50 -11.98
C VAL A 130 2.32 2.47 -12.91
N ARG A 131 3.57 2.79 -12.59
CA ARG A 131 4.46 3.36 -13.60
C ARG A 131 5.02 2.25 -14.48
N GLU A 132 5.15 2.51 -15.79
CA GLU A 132 5.69 1.58 -16.78
C GLU A 132 7.21 1.43 -16.61
N THR A 133 7.62 0.56 -15.66
CA THR A 133 9.03 0.26 -15.40
C THR A 133 9.21 -1.20 -14.97
N GLY A 134 10.22 -1.87 -15.53
CA GLY A 134 10.57 -3.26 -15.17
C GLY A 134 9.36 -4.18 -15.10
N GLY A 135 9.30 -5.00 -14.07
CA GLY A 135 8.22 -5.98 -13.91
C GLY A 135 6.82 -5.40 -13.79
N LEU A 136 6.66 -4.11 -13.43
CA LEU A 136 5.34 -3.47 -13.45
C LEU A 136 4.80 -3.35 -14.88
N LYS A 137 5.67 -2.96 -15.83
CA LYS A 137 5.32 -2.89 -17.26
C LYS A 137 5.04 -4.28 -17.83
N ASP A 138 5.78 -5.30 -17.37
CA ASP A 138 5.68 -6.66 -17.91
C ASP A 138 4.41 -7.40 -17.40
N THR A 139 3.87 -7.00 -16.25
CA THR A 139 2.79 -7.71 -15.57
C THR A 139 1.44 -7.00 -15.59
N VAL A 140 1.42 -5.68 -15.78
CA VAL A 140 0.18 -4.90 -15.81
C VAL A 140 -0.09 -4.42 -17.24
N ILE A 141 -1.17 -4.91 -17.82
CA ILE A 141 -1.66 -4.51 -19.14
C ILE A 141 -2.56 -3.28 -18.94
N PRO A 142 -2.21 -2.11 -19.53
CA PRO A 142 -3.03 -0.92 -19.40
C PRO A 142 -4.44 -1.12 -19.97
N TYR A 143 -5.45 -0.64 -19.24
CA TYR A 143 -6.83 -0.66 -19.72
C TYR A 143 -6.99 0.14 -21.01
N ASN A 144 -7.56 -0.51 -22.01
CA ASN A 144 -7.94 0.07 -23.28
C ASN A 144 -9.46 0.30 -23.29
N GLU A 145 -9.91 1.54 -23.27
CA GLU A 145 -11.34 1.92 -23.24
C GLU A 145 -12.12 1.49 -24.49
N PHE A 146 -11.43 1.29 -25.63
CA PHE A 146 -12.07 0.90 -26.89
C PHE A 146 -12.29 -0.61 -27.01
N THR A 147 -11.38 -1.43 -26.45
CA THR A 147 -11.48 -2.90 -26.52
C THR A 147 -12.02 -3.49 -25.21
N GLY A 148 -11.96 -2.76 -24.10
CA GLY A 148 -12.28 -3.26 -22.77
C GLY A 148 -11.21 -4.18 -22.18
N GLU A 149 -10.07 -4.34 -22.86
CA GLU A 149 -8.98 -5.22 -22.42
C GLU A 149 -8.04 -4.50 -21.45
N GLY A 150 -7.44 -5.26 -20.53
CA GLY A 150 -6.45 -4.77 -19.59
C GLY A 150 -6.45 -5.52 -18.27
N THR A 151 -5.54 -5.15 -17.37
CA THR A 151 -5.45 -5.70 -16.00
C THR A 151 -5.22 -4.63 -14.95
N GLY A 152 -5.14 -3.36 -15.37
CA GLY A 152 -4.91 -2.21 -14.51
C GLY A 152 -4.72 -0.93 -15.30
N PHE A 153 -4.07 0.04 -14.70
CA PHE A 153 -3.79 1.35 -15.31
C PHE A 153 -2.30 1.65 -15.23
N SER A 154 -1.79 2.43 -16.17
CA SER A 154 -0.38 2.79 -16.18
C SER A 154 -0.16 4.26 -16.58
N PHE A 155 1.03 4.74 -16.27
CA PHE A 155 1.59 6.00 -16.76
C PHE A 155 3.08 5.82 -17.05
N SER A 156 3.63 6.57 -18.00
CA SER A 156 4.97 6.31 -18.52
C SER A 156 6.07 7.11 -17.82
N ASN A 157 5.88 8.44 -17.70
CA ASN A 157 6.91 9.30 -17.14
C ASN A 157 6.86 9.33 -15.62
N PHE A 158 8.01 9.47 -14.96
CA PHE A 158 8.08 9.67 -13.52
C PHE A 158 7.64 11.10 -13.17
N ASN A 159 6.33 11.32 -13.22
CA ASN A 159 5.66 12.61 -13.12
C ASN A 159 4.38 12.50 -12.30
N GLY A 160 4.16 13.45 -11.38
CA GLY A 160 3.02 13.44 -10.46
C GLY A 160 1.68 13.74 -11.14
N ASP A 161 1.67 14.55 -12.20
CA ASP A 161 0.44 14.84 -12.96
C ASP A 161 -0.02 13.61 -13.73
N GLU A 162 0.90 12.92 -14.45
CA GLU A 162 0.58 11.67 -15.15
C GLU A 162 0.09 10.58 -14.20
N MET A 163 0.73 10.47 -13.01
CA MET A 163 0.26 9.55 -11.96
C MET A 163 -1.15 9.90 -11.51
N GLY A 164 -1.41 11.18 -11.20
CA GLY A 164 -2.74 11.65 -10.81
C GLY A 164 -3.79 11.41 -11.89
N ASP A 165 -3.45 11.64 -13.15
CA ASP A 165 -4.33 11.37 -14.29
C ASP A 165 -4.63 9.87 -14.45
N ALA A 166 -3.65 8.99 -14.21
CA ALA A 166 -3.87 7.54 -14.20
C ALA A 166 -4.84 7.13 -13.08
N VAL A 167 -4.68 7.70 -11.87
CA VAL A 167 -5.62 7.49 -10.75
C VAL A 167 -7.03 7.93 -11.14
N PHE A 168 -7.19 9.11 -11.78
CA PHE A 168 -8.51 9.58 -12.18
C PHE A 168 -9.11 8.83 -13.37
N ARG A 169 -8.32 8.27 -14.27
CA ARG A 169 -8.85 7.34 -15.30
C ARG A 169 -9.47 6.10 -14.63
N ALA A 170 -8.77 5.53 -13.64
CA ALA A 170 -9.29 4.40 -12.87
C ALA A 170 -10.55 4.77 -12.08
N ALA A 171 -10.52 5.91 -11.38
CA ALA A 171 -11.65 6.38 -10.58
C ALA A 171 -12.89 6.66 -11.44
N ARG A 172 -12.73 7.27 -12.62
CA ARG A 172 -13.84 7.50 -13.55
C ARG A 172 -14.45 6.19 -14.04
N LEU A 173 -13.63 5.21 -14.43
CA LEU A 173 -14.16 3.89 -14.81
C LEU A 173 -14.97 3.26 -13.66
N PHE A 174 -14.48 3.41 -12.42
CA PHE A 174 -15.18 2.91 -11.23
C PHE A 174 -16.54 3.61 -11.02
N TRP A 175 -16.64 4.93 -11.24
CA TRP A 175 -17.86 5.69 -11.04
C TRP A 175 -18.84 5.57 -12.22
N ASP A 176 -18.33 5.70 -13.43
CA ASP A 176 -19.14 5.94 -14.61
C ASP A 176 -19.53 4.64 -15.33
N ASN A 177 -18.72 3.57 -15.21
CA ASN A 177 -18.98 2.29 -15.87
C ASN A 177 -18.56 1.09 -15.00
N ARG A 178 -19.43 0.77 -14.05
CA ARG A 178 -19.21 -0.34 -13.11
C ARG A 178 -19.14 -1.71 -13.79
N GLU A 179 -19.80 -1.90 -14.93
CA GLU A 179 -19.74 -3.12 -15.70
C GLU A 179 -18.34 -3.33 -16.29
N ALA A 180 -17.82 -2.33 -17.00
CA ALA A 180 -16.46 -2.38 -17.54
C ALA A 180 -15.40 -2.50 -16.42
N TRP A 181 -15.61 -1.83 -15.27
CA TRP A 181 -14.78 -2.03 -14.09
C TRP A 181 -14.75 -3.49 -13.64
N ASN A 182 -15.92 -4.13 -13.53
CA ASN A 182 -16.05 -5.52 -13.10
C ASN A 182 -15.44 -6.50 -14.10
N GLN A 183 -15.55 -6.21 -15.40
CA GLN A 183 -14.89 -6.99 -16.45
C GLN A 183 -13.37 -6.89 -16.33
N LEU A 184 -12.84 -5.68 -16.11
CA LEU A 184 -11.41 -5.46 -15.92
C LEU A 184 -10.89 -6.19 -14.66
N VAL A 185 -11.65 -6.18 -13.56
CA VAL A 185 -11.33 -6.95 -12.35
C VAL A 185 -11.28 -8.45 -12.66
N THR A 186 -12.23 -8.97 -13.44
CA THR A 186 -12.23 -10.38 -13.86
C THR A 186 -10.98 -10.73 -14.66
N GLN A 187 -10.61 -9.88 -15.62
CA GLN A 187 -9.39 -10.08 -16.42
C GLN A 187 -8.13 -10.07 -15.56
N ALA A 188 -8.04 -9.12 -14.60
CA ALA A 188 -6.91 -9.03 -13.67
C ALA A 188 -6.80 -10.28 -12.78
N MET A 189 -7.90 -10.74 -12.20
CA MET A 189 -7.95 -11.93 -11.34
C MET A 189 -7.65 -13.23 -12.10
N SER A 190 -7.91 -13.28 -13.39
CA SER A 190 -7.68 -14.45 -14.27
C SER A 190 -6.25 -14.56 -14.78
N GLN A 191 -5.38 -13.57 -14.46
CA GLN A 191 -3.97 -13.65 -14.86
C GLN A 191 -3.27 -14.79 -14.13
N ASP A 192 -2.57 -15.61 -14.91
CA ASP A 192 -1.75 -16.71 -14.39
C ASP A 192 -0.28 -16.27 -14.25
N PHE A 193 0.17 -16.16 -13.01
CA PHE A 193 1.56 -15.90 -12.63
C PHE A 193 2.18 -17.10 -11.91
N SER A 194 1.68 -18.32 -12.15
CA SER A 194 2.17 -19.54 -11.54
C SER A 194 3.60 -19.89 -11.97
N TRP A 195 4.24 -20.71 -11.15
CA TRP A 195 5.51 -21.33 -11.50
C TRP A 195 5.41 -22.27 -12.70
N THR A 196 4.28 -22.94 -12.89
CA THR A 196 4.03 -23.81 -14.04
C THR A 196 4.22 -23.04 -15.35
N ARG A 197 3.54 -21.86 -15.48
CA ARG A 197 3.71 -20.99 -16.67
C ARG A 197 5.16 -20.53 -16.87
N SER A 198 5.87 -20.26 -15.77
CA SER A 198 7.29 -19.88 -15.84
C SER A 198 8.15 -21.06 -16.28
N ALA A 199 7.91 -22.26 -15.75
CA ALA A 199 8.60 -23.48 -16.14
C ALA A 199 8.41 -23.81 -17.62
N ASP A 200 7.18 -23.67 -18.14
CA ASP A 200 6.90 -23.86 -19.58
C ASP A 200 7.76 -22.97 -20.47
N LYS A 201 7.92 -21.70 -20.10
CA LYS A 201 8.79 -20.78 -20.86
C LYS A 201 10.26 -21.19 -20.83
N TYR A 202 10.75 -21.75 -19.72
CA TYR A 202 12.09 -22.30 -19.63
C TYR A 202 12.22 -23.58 -20.46
N LEU A 203 11.23 -24.44 -20.45
CA LEU A 203 11.18 -25.63 -21.31
C LEU A 203 11.19 -25.24 -22.79
N ASP A 204 10.39 -24.24 -23.19
CA ASP A 204 10.39 -23.71 -24.56
C ASP A 204 11.78 -23.23 -24.98
N LEU A 205 12.49 -22.52 -24.09
CA LEU A 205 13.86 -22.07 -24.34
C LEU A 205 14.82 -23.26 -24.48
N TYR A 206 14.74 -24.29 -23.64
CA TYR A 206 15.59 -25.45 -23.72
C TYR A 206 15.37 -26.25 -25.01
N PHE A 207 14.12 -26.46 -25.43
CA PHE A 207 13.82 -27.12 -26.70
C PHE A 207 14.24 -26.26 -27.89
N PHE A 208 14.15 -24.95 -27.81
CA PHE A 208 14.72 -24.06 -28.85
C PHE A 208 16.23 -24.18 -28.94
N MET A 209 16.95 -24.33 -27.84
CA MET A 209 18.43 -24.52 -27.83
C MET A 209 18.84 -25.92 -28.21
N HIS A 210 17.96 -26.92 -28.10
CA HIS A 210 18.20 -28.33 -28.38
C HIS A 210 17.14 -28.88 -29.35
N PRO A 211 17.14 -28.44 -30.61
CA PRO A 211 16.12 -28.83 -31.59
C PRO A 211 16.14 -30.33 -31.96
N GLU A 212 17.21 -31.04 -31.58
CA GLU A 212 17.34 -32.49 -31.72
C GLU A 212 16.52 -33.28 -30.69
N ILE A 213 16.03 -32.63 -29.66
CA ILE A 213 15.22 -33.27 -28.60
C ILE A 213 13.74 -32.99 -28.87
N GLU A 214 12.96 -34.04 -29.12
CA GLU A 214 11.52 -33.92 -29.28
C GLU A 214 10.87 -33.52 -27.94
N ARG A 215 9.97 -32.53 -28.00
CA ARG A 215 9.17 -32.15 -26.82
C ARG A 215 8.22 -33.29 -26.47
N PRO A 216 8.26 -33.87 -25.24
CA PRO A 216 7.30 -34.87 -24.86
C PRO A 216 5.89 -34.27 -24.93
N ALA A 217 4.90 -35.07 -25.39
CA ALA A 217 3.52 -34.67 -25.37
C ALA A 217 3.14 -34.22 -23.94
N ALA A 218 2.40 -33.12 -23.85
CA ALA A 218 1.97 -32.60 -22.56
C ALA A 218 1.31 -33.74 -21.77
N VAL A 219 1.89 -34.13 -20.65
CA VAL A 219 1.23 -34.99 -19.69
C VAL A 219 0.06 -34.17 -19.16
N VAL A 220 -1.14 -34.58 -19.47
CA VAL A 220 -2.32 -34.02 -18.82
C VAL A 220 -2.23 -34.50 -17.39
N ASP A 221 -1.69 -33.66 -16.48
CA ASP A 221 -1.68 -33.95 -15.06
C ASP A 221 -3.15 -34.15 -14.65
N GLU A 222 -3.46 -35.39 -14.30
CA GLU A 222 -4.66 -35.62 -13.49
C GLU A 222 -4.51 -34.73 -12.22
N PRO A 223 -5.57 -34.05 -11.79
CA PRO A 223 -5.48 -33.16 -10.64
C PRO A 223 -4.89 -33.95 -9.48
N VAL A 224 -3.70 -33.56 -9.05
CA VAL A 224 -3.13 -34.09 -7.81
C VAL A 224 -4.10 -33.71 -6.72
N VAL A 225 -4.90 -34.69 -6.29
CA VAL A 225 -5.68 -34.57 -5.06
C VAL A 225 -4.67 -34.40 -3.94
N VAL A 226 -4.37 -33.16 -3.61
CA VAL A 226 -3.62 -32.83 -2.40
C VAL A 226 -4.52 -33.31 -1.27
N ALA A 227 -4.15 -34.46 -0.68
CA ALA A 227 -4.82 -34.95 0.52
C ALA A 227 -4.82 -33.78 1.53
N GLU A 228 -6.01 -33.41 1.99
CA GLU A 228 -6.12 -32.47 3.10
C GLU A 228 -5.16 -32.91 4.20
N PRO A 229 -4.34 -32.00 4.76
CA PRO A 229 -3.49 -32.36 5.88
C PRO A 229 -4.39 -32.89 6.99
N GLU A 230 -4.16 -34.14 7.40
CA GLU A 230 -4.85 -34.72 8.55
C GLU A 230 -4.79 -33.72 9.72
N PRO A 231 -5.91 -33.51 10.43
CA PRO A 231 -5.94 -32.60 11.56
C PRO A 231 -4.87 -33.08 12.55
N LYS A 232 -3.85 -32.27 12.77
CA LYS A 232 -2.86 -32.51 13.82
C LYS A 232 -3.63 -32.64 15.12
N ALA A 233 -3.58 -33.85 15.72
CA ALA A 233 -4.14 -34.09 17.04
C ALA A 233 -3.58 -33.02 18.00
N GLU A 234 -4.48 -32.25 18.60
CA GLU A 234 -4.12 -31.33 19.68
C GLU A 234 -3.44 -32.15 20.79
N PRO A 235 -2.34 -31.66 21.38
CA PRO A 235 -1.75 -32.31 22.51
C PRO A 235 -2.77 -32.33 23.66
N VAL A 236 -3.16 -33.53 24.07
CA VAL A 236 -3.97 -33.73 25.28
C VAL A 236 -3.13 -33.19 26.44
N VAL A 237 -3.56 -32.03 26.96
CA VAL A 237 -3.01 -31.51 28.21
C VAL A 237 -3.60 -32.34 29.33
N GLU A 238 -2.81 -33.28 29.81
CA GLU A 238 -3.10 -34.04 31.03
C GLU A 238 -3.15 -33.05 32.19
N ALA A 239 -4.30 -32.94 32.83
CA ALA A 239 -4.48 -32.13 34.04
C ALA A 239 -3.67 -32.76 35.19
N PRO A 240 -2.87 -31.99 35.96
CA PRO A 240 -2.23 -32.54 37.16
C PRO A 240 -3.29 -32.68 38.26
N ALA A 241 -3.31 -33.90 38.78
CA ALA A 241 -4.09 -34.34 39.90
C ALA A 241 -3.85 -33.46 41.13
N ALA A 242 -4.92 -33.17 41.82
CA ALA A 242 -4.94 -32.53 43.13
C ALA A 242 -4.13 -33.29 44.17
N ALA A 243 -3.27 -32.60 44.90
CA ALA A 243 -2.76 -33.05 46.18
C ALA A 243 -2.93 -31.91 47.21
N GLU A 244 -3.61 -32.27 48.26
CA GLU A 244 -4.03 -31.49 49.41
C GLU A 244 -2.90 -30.94 50.28
N THR A 245 -3.21 -29.75 50.86
CA THR A 245 -2.99 -29.29 52.22
C THR A 245 -1.62 -29.39 52.91
N LEU A 246 -1.12 -28.28 53.36
CA LEU A 246 -1.09 -27.91 54.78
C LEU A 246 -0.47 -26.51 55.01
N ALA A 247 -1.11 -25.84 55.95
CA ALA A 247 -0.93 -24.52 56.50
C ALA A 247 0.48 -24.18 57.07
N ALA A 248 0.82 -22.94 57.10
CA ALA A 248 1.05 -22.05 58.27
C ALA A 248 1.79 -20.76 57.85
N ALA A 249 1.15 -19.70 58.01
CA ALA A 249 1.44 -18.51 58.80
C ALA A 249 2.90 -18.02 58.89
N GLU A 250 3.12 -16.79 58.42
CA GLU A 250 3.56 -15.64 59.20
C GLU A 250 3.93 -14.45 58.33
N GLU A 251 3.18 -13.38 58.38
CA GLU A 251 3.63 -11.98 58.23
C GLU A 251 4.25 -11.56 59.59
N PRO A 252 4.86 -10.41 59.81
CA PRO A 252 5.05 -9.21 58.98
C PRO A 252 6.43 -8.53 59.14
N LYS A 253 6.68 -7.48 58.44
CA LYS A 253 7.05 -6.12 58.90
C LYS A 253 7.82 -5.29 57.90
N ALA A 254 7.25 -4.20 57.69
CA ALA A 254 7.62 -2.89 57.23
C ALA A 254 8.92 -2.32 57.86
N GLU A 255 9.54 -1.45 57.09
CA GLU A 255 10.22 -0.18 57.47
C GLU A 255 11.05 0.26 56.24
N GLU A 256 11.04 1.38 55.76
CA GLU A 256 10.80 2.78 56.00
C GLU A 256 11.71 3.58 55.03
N LYS A 257 11.15 4.61 54.49
CA LYS A 257 11.85 5.66 53.73
C LYS A 257 12.88 6.41 54.62
N PRO A 258 13.84 7.16 54.06
CA PRO A 258 13.47 8.53 53.80
C PRO A 258 14.03 9.21 52.57
N ALA A 259 13.35 10.26 52.21
CA ALA A 259 13.61 11.27 51.23
C ALA A 259 14.75 12.22 51.54
N ALA A 260 15.36 12.79 50.53
CA ALA A 260 15.95 14.15 50.63
C ALA A 260 16.00 14.82 49.26
N LYS A 261 15.31 15.92 49.12
CA LYS A 261 15.51 17.09 48.27
C LYS A 261 16.35 18.10 49.06
N PRO A 262 16.70 19.29 48.53
CA PRO A 262 17.08 19.80 47.20
C PRO A 262 18.35 20.70 47.26
N ALA A 263 18.84 21.16 46.14
CA ALA A 263 19.57 22.46 46.11
C ALA A 263 19.64 23.07 44.71
N ALA A 264 19.32 24.29 44.73
CA ALA A 264 19.02 25.30 43.78
C ALA A 264 20.23 26.13 43.30
N LYS A 265 19.98 26.89 42.20
CA LYS A 265 20.55 28.17 41.78
C LYS A 265 21.91 28.16 41.03
N LYS A 266 21.93 28.65 39.77
CA LYS A 266 22.15 30.07 39.50
C LYS A 266 21.93 30.46 38.03
N THR A 267 21.09 31.43 37.88
CA THR A 267 20.88 32.42 36.82
C THR A 267 22.15 33.10 36.38
N THR A 268 22.33 33.34 35.07
CA THR A 268 23.01 34.55 34.59
C THR A 268 22.40 35.02 33.28
N THR A 269 21.70 36.09 33.38
CA THR A 269 21.23 37.04 32.36
C THR A 269 22.43 37.77 31.75
N ARG A 270 22.46 37.93 30.42
CA ARG A 270 23.12 39.12 29.86
C ARG A 270 22.40 39.59 28.60
N LYS A 271 22.04 40.83 28.70
CA LYS A 271 21.25 41.74 27.90
C LYS A 271 22.06 42.36 26.73
N THR A 272 21.32 42.73 25.66
CA THR A 272 21.47 43.88 24.75
C THR A 272 22.60 43.87 23.73
N THR A 273 22.30 44.09 22.46
CA THR A 273 22.04 45.42 21.90
C THR A 273 21.46 45.34 20.47
N ALA A 274 20.46 46.17 20.26
CA ALA A 274 19.90 46.53 18.96
C ALA A 274 20.89 47.46 18.18
N LYS A 275 20.89 47.34 16.84
CA LYS A 275 21.28 48.48 15.99
C LYS A 275 20.45 48.53 14.72
N LYS A 276 19.90 49.68 14.52
CA LYS A 276 18.88 50.19 13.64
C LYS A 276 19.49 50.76 12.34
N ALA A 277 18.68 50.68 11.27
CA ALA A 277 18.64 51.57 10.09
C ALA A 277 19.78 51.45 9.05
N THR A 278 19.49 51.43 7.77
CA THR A 278 18.99 52.57 7.00
C THR A 278 18.51 52.15 5.61
N THR A 279 17.43 52.74 5.23
CA THR A 279 16.79 52.93 3.91
C THR A 279 17.77 53.46 2.85
N THR A 280 17.68 52.99 1.61
CA THR A 280 17.84 53.88 0.45
C THR A 280 16.96 53.47 -0.72
N LYS A 281 16.33 54.45 -1.32
CA LYS A 281 15.25 54.54 -2.26
C LYS A 281 15.80 54.86 -3.66
N ALA A 282 15.04 54.54 -4.69
CA ALA A 282 15.02 55.11 -6.08
C ALA A 282 16.03 54.44 -7.06
N ALA A 283 15.76 54.24 -8.31
CA ALA A 283 14.83 54.91 -9.20
C ALA A 283 14.55 54.07 -10.46
N THR A 284 13.41 54.28 -10.98
CA THR A 284 12.83 54.09 -12.30
C THR A 284 13.77 54.28 -13.49
N THR A 285 13.70 53.44 -14.52
CA THR A 285 13.72 53.94 -15.92
C THR A 285 12.92 53.01 -16.84
N LYS A 286 11.94 53.60 -17.51
CA LYS A 286 11.21 53.19 -18.71
C LYS A 286 12.10 53.31 -19.94
N THR A 287 11.98 52.46 -20.93
CA THR A 287 12.01 52.78 -22.39
C THR A 287 11.58 51.50 -23.13
N THR A 288 10.45 51.43 -23.66
CA THR A 288 9.83 51.65 -24.99
C THR A 288 10.56 51.03 -26.18
N ALA A 289 9.85 50.11 -26.81
CA ALA A 289 9.42 49.95 -28.19
C ALA A 289 10.37 49.39 -29.28
N ALA A 290 9.77 48.45 -29.99
CA ALA A 290 9.66 48.30 -31.44
C ALA A 290 10.83 47.64 -32.22
N LYS A 291 10.64 46.47 -32.69
CA LYS A 291 10.28 46.08 -34.08
C LYS A 291 9.83 44.63 -34.11
#